data_d37371fb729acb58703d80f0d435e405
#
_entry.id   d37371fb729acb58703d80f0d435e405
#
_cell.length_a   1.000
_cell.length_b   1.000
_cell.length_c   1.000
_cell.angle_alpha   90.00
_cell.angle_beta   90.00
_cell.angle_gamma   90.00
#
_symmetry.space_group_name_H-M   'P 1'
#
loop_
_entity.id
_entity.type
_entity.pdbx_description
1 polymer ?
#
loop_
_entity_poly.entity_id
_entity_poly.type
_entity_poly.pdbx_seq_one_letter_code
_entity_poly.pdbx_strand_id
1 'polypeptide(L)'
;MNLQGIVSVAGKPGLWKALAQNKTGFVLESLDGKKTKLVVNLSTAKMAALDEITIFGNEDDIKLTDVLARMKAADSVPDAKADGNNMRNFFREVAPDHDEEKVYASDMKKILTWFHLLKEMPIFNEETPQPPEGGAEVASAIEEN
;
A
#
# COMPACT_ATOMS: atom_id res chain seq x y z
N MET A 1 -9.12 -6.72 -3.60
CA MET A 1 -8.26 -5.57 -3.86
C MET A 1 -6.95 -6.05 -4.46
N ASN A 2 -6.64 -5.59 -5.65
CA ASN A 2 -5.44 -6.04 -6.36
C ASN A 2 -4.35 -4.97 -6.21
N LEU A 3 -3.34 -5.25 -5.39
CA LEU A 3 -2.25 -4.31 -5.14
C LEU A 3 -0.96 -4.68 -5.87
N GLN A 4 -1.03 -5.64 -6.78
CA GLN A 4 0.14 -6.05 -7.53
C GLN A 4 0.66 -4.91 -8.40
N GLY A 5 1.93 -4.59 -8.27
CA GLY A 5 2.53 -3.50 -9.04
C GLY A 5 2.30 -2.10 -8.48
N ILE A 6 1.58 -2.00 -7.35
CA ILE A 6 1.33 -0.70 -6.73
C ILE A 6 2.44 -0.41 -5.72
N VAL A 7 3.04 0.77 -5.84
CA VAL A 7 4.18 1.15 -5.00
C VAL A 7 3.99 2.54 -4.43
N SER A 8 4.64 2.79 -3.30
CA SER A 8 4.80 4.14 -2.78
C SER A 8 6.25 4.56 -3.02
N VAL A 9 6.48 5.84 -3.26
CA VAL A 9 7.83 6.36 -3.51
C VAL A 9 8.12 7.42 -2.45
N ALA A 10 9.25 7.27 -1.76
CA ALA A 10 9.63 8.24 -0.73
C ALA A 10 9.79 9.62 -1.35
N GLY A 11 9.20 10.62 -0.72
CA GLY A 11 9.25 11.99 -1.22
C GLY A 11 8.24 12.33 -2.31
N LYS A 12 7.46 11.34 -2.75
CA LYS A 12 6.42 11.57 -3.75
C LYS A 12 5.06 11.20 -3.15
N PRO A 13 4.10 12.11 -3.16
CA PRO A 13 2.80 11.81 -2.56
C PRO A 13 2.00 10.81 -3.39
N GLY A 14 1.08 10.13 -2.74
CA GLY A 14 0.17 9.22 -3.41
C GLY A 14 0.78 7.87 -3.73
N LEU A 15 0.14 7.17 -4.64
CA LEU A 15 0.55 5.84 -5.05
C LEU A 15 0.84 5.81 -6.55
N TRP A 16 1.64 4.84 -6.95
CA TRP A 16 2.08 4.72 -8.34
C TRP A 16 1.99 3.27 -8.78
N LYS A 17 1.74 3.08 -10.06
CA LYS A 17 1.74 1.74 -10.65
C LYS A 17 3.00 1.56 -11.46
N ALA A 18 3.72 0.47 -11.22
CA ALA A 18 4.92 0.16 -11.99
C ALA A 18 4.52 -0.36 -13.37
N LEU A 19 4.87 0.36 -14.41
CA LEU A 19 4.55 -0.02 -15.79
C LEU A 19 5.66 -0.83 -16.43
N ALA A 20 6.90 -0.45 -16.16
CA ALA A 20 8.06 -1.10 -16.77
C ALA A 20 9.27 -0.95 -15.87
N GLN A 21 10.19 -1.86 -16.01
CA GLN A 21 11.46 -1.82 -15.29
C GLN A 21 12.59 -1.93 -16.30
N ASN A 22 13.62 -1.13 -16.13
CA ASN A 22 14.83 -1.27 -16.91
C ASN A 22 16.01 -1.46 -15.95
N LYS A 23 17.24 -1.47 -16.47
CA LYS A 23 18.41 -1.75 -15.65
C LYS A 23 18.64 -0.72 -14.54
N THR A 24 18.22 0.50 -14.74
CA THR A 24 18.51 1.58 -13.80
C THR A 24 17.31 2.03 -12.99
N GLY A 25 16.10 1.61 -13.33
CA GLY A 25 14.95 2.08 -12.58
C GLY A 25 13.61 1.58 -13.09
N PHE A 26 12.58 2.33 -12.71
CA PHE A 26 11.20 1.98 -13.06
C PHE A 26 10.51 3.15 -13.75
N VAL A 27 9.60 2.82 -14.65
CA VAL A 27 8.64 3.79 -15.18
C VAL A 27 7.35 3.59 -14.39
N LEU A 28 6.90 4.64 -13.74
CA LEU A 28 5.72 4.59 -12.89
C LEU A 28 4.61 5.49 -13.44
N GLU A 29 3.37 5.15 -13.11
CA GLU A 29 2.23 5.96 -13.50
C GLU A 29 1.40 6.27 -12.25
N SER A 30 1.02 7.53 -12.07
CA SER A 30 0.27 7.93 -10.89
C SER A 30 -1.13 7.30 -10.88
N LEU A 31 -1.65 7.04 -9.69
CA LEU A 31 -2.98 6.46 -9.52
C LEU A 31 -4.06 7.51 -9.26
N ASP A 32 -3.77 8.77 -9.50
CA ASP A 32 -4.71 9.84 -9.20
C ASP A 32 -5.63 10.20 -10.38
N GLY A 33 -5.65 9.37 -11.40
CA GLY A 33 -6.47 9.63 -12.58
C GLY A 33 -5.79 10.50 -13.62
N LYS A 34 -4.74 11.20 -13.26
CA LYS A 34 -3.99 12.04 -14.20
C LYS A 34 -3.00 11.24 -15.01
N LYS A 35 -2.67 10.04 -14.54
CA LYS A 35 -1.74 9.13 -15.22
C LYS A 35 -0.40 9.77 -15.53
N THR A 36 0.08 10.56 -14.58
CA THR A 36 1.39 11.21 -14.71
C THR A 36 2.48 10.15 -14.71
N LYS A 37 3.40 10.24 -15.64
CA LYS A 37 4.52 9.31 -15.71
C LYS A 37 5.67 9.84 -14.87
N LEU A 38 6.36 8.91 -14.21
CA LEU A 38 7.52 9.24 -13.41
C LEU A 38 8.58 8.17 -13.65
N VAL A 39 9.79 8.57 -13.94
CA VAL A 39 10.90 7.64 -14.06
C VAL A 39 11.74 7.78 -12.80
N VAL A 40 11.94 6.70 -12.08
CA VAL A 40 12.72 6.71 -10.85
C VAL A 40 13.96 5.84 -11.02
N ASN A 41 15.04 6.28 -10.42
CA ASN A 41 16.32 5.58 -10.49
C ASN A 41 16.44 4.68 -9.27
N LEU A 42 16.74 3.40 -9.49
CA LEU A 42 16.84 2.43 -8.40
C LEU A 42 17.90 2.77 -7.37
N SER A 43 18.95 3.46 -7.78
CA SER A 43 20.03 3.78 -6.85
C SER A 43 19.69 4.96 -5.95
N THR A 44 18.72 5.79 -6.29
CA THR A 44 18.39 6.98 -5.53
C THR A 44 16.97 6.99 -4.98
N ALA A 45 16.04 6.28 -5.59
CA ALA A 45 14.67 6.27 -5.15
C ALA A 45 14.41 5.14 -4.16
N LYS A 46 13.63 5.44 -3.13
CA LYS A 46 13.19 4.42 -2.19
C LYS A 46 11.74 4.13 -2.48
N MET A 47 11.47 2.92 -2.90
CA MET A 47 10.13 2.48 -3.22
C MET A 47 9.74 1.31 -2.33
N ALA A 48 8.47 1.20 -2.02
CA ALA A 48 7.95 0.08 -1.28
C ALA A 48 6.70 -0.44 -1.99
N ALA A 49 6.69 -1.74 -2.27
CA ALA A 49 5.52 -2.38 -2.85
C ALA A 49 4.43 -2.47 -1.78
N LEU A 50 3.24 -2.02 -2.12
CA LEU A 50 2.17 -1.92 -1.13
C LEU A 50 1.80 -3.27 -0.54
N ASP A 51 1.88 -4.33 -1.34
CA ASP A 51 1.56 -5.68 -0.85
C ASP A 51 2.67 -6.29 0.01
N GLU A 52 3.78 -5.58 0.18
CA GLU A 52 4.87 -6.03 1.03
C GLU A 52 5.04 -5.18 2.29
N ILE A 53 4.29 -4.12 2.43
CA ILE A 53 4.40 -3.24 3.58
C ILE A 53 3.73 -3.87 4.80
N THR A 54 4.35 -3.68 5.96
CA THR A 54 3.76 -4.08 7.23
C THR A 54 3.71 -2.90 8.18
N ILE A 55 2.84 -2.98 9.18
CA ILE A 55 2.83 -2.02 10.28
C ILE A 55 3.22 -2.75 11.55
N PHE A 56 3.69 -2.00 12.54
CA PHE A 56 4.11 -2.62 13.79
C PHE A 56 2.91 -3.15 14.56
N GLY A 57 2.98 -4.42 14.94
CA GLY A 57 1.99 -5.03 15.82
C GLY A 57 2.59 -5.26 17.20
N ASN A 58 1.73 -5.55 18.18
CA ASN A 58 2.18 -5.78 19.55
C ASN A 58 3.06 -7.02 19.67
N GLU A 59 2.77 -8.04 18.89
CA GLU A 59 3.59 -9.24 18.88
C GLU A 59 4.28 -9.40 17.53
N ASP A 60 3.51 -9.50 16.47
CA ASP A 60 4.05 -9.65 15.13
C ASP A 60 3.65 -8.47 14.26
N ASP A 61 4.42 -8.22 13.22
CA ASP A 61 4.06 -7.20 12.25
C ASP A 61 2.75 -7.57 11.55
N ILE A 62 1.96 -6.57 11.21
CA ILE A 62 0.68 -6.76 10.57
C ILE A 62 0.80 -6.34 9.11
N LYS A 63 0.35 -7.20 8.20
CA LYS A 63 0.42 -6.87 6.77
C LYS A 63 -0.54 -5.75 6.43
N LEU A 64 -0.05 -4.77 5.69
CA LEU A 64 -0.89 -3.66 5.26
C LEU A 64 -2.07 -4.16 4.42
N THR A 65 -1.87 -5.20 3.61
CA THR A 65 -2.95 -5.75 2.81
C THR A 65 -4.11 -6.23 3.68
N ASP A 66 -3.81 -6.80 4.86
CA ASP A 66 -4.85 -7.24 5.77
C ASP A 66 -5.60 -6.04 6.36
N VAL A 67 -4.88 -4.99 6.70
CA VAL A 67 -5.50 -3.77 7.23
C VAL A 67 -6.40 -3.14 6.17
N LEU A 68 -5.93 -3.03 4.94
CA LEU A 68 -6.70 -2.45 3.85
C LEU A 68 -7.96 -3.28 3.54
N ALA A 69 -7.85 -4.60 3.62
CA ALA A 69 -9.00 -5.46 3.41
C ALA A 69 -10.06 -5.25 4.48
N ARG A 70 -9.64 -5.07 5.73
CA ARG A 70 -10.56 -4.79 6.83
C ARG A 70 -11.17 -3.39 6.68
N MET A 71 -10.39 -2.43 6.20
CA MET A 71 -10.91 -1.09 5.93
C MET A 71 -11.96 -1.13 4.83
N LYS A 72 -11.75 -1.95 3.80
CA LYS A 72 -12.72 -2.09 2.72
C LYS A 72 -14.05 -2.65 3.24
N ALA A 73 -13.99 -3.53 4.23
CA ALA A 73 -15.18 -4.14 4.82
C ALA A 73 -15.85 -3.25 5.88
N ALA A 74 -15.20 -2.18 6.29
CA ALA A 74 -15.75 -1.30 7.33
C ALA A 74 -16.90 -0.46 6.79
N ASP A 75 -17.85 -0.13 7.65
CA ASP A 75 -19.01 0.67 7.25
C ASP A 75 -18.60 2.09 6.85
N SER A 76 -17.63 2.64 7.53
CA SER A 76 -17.13 3.96 7.18
C SER A 76 -15.64 4.04 7.51
N VAL A 77 -14.92 4.81 6.73
CA VAL A 77 -13.48 5.00 6.88
C VAL A 77 -13.23 6.50 7.03
N PRO A 78 -12.54 6.94 8.10
CA PRO A 78 -12.30 8.36 8.28
C PRO A 78 -11.41 8.94 7.17
N ASP A 79 -11.54 10.23 6.97
CA ASP A 79 -10.72 10.96 6.03
C ASP A 79 -9.30 11.07 6.60
N ALA A 80 -8.31 11.21 5.74
CA ALA A 80 -6.93 11.42 6.16
C ALA A 80 -6.75 12.73 6.94
N LYS A 81 -7.73 13.60 6.90
CA LYS A 81 -7.69 14.85 7.67
C LYS A 81 -8.38 14.72 9.02
N ALA A 82 -8.88 13.53 9.36
CA ALA A 82 -9.48 13.32 10.67
C ALA A 82 -8.46 13.55 11.77
N ASP A 83 -8.94 13.87 12.97
CA ASP A 83 -8.01 14.10 14.08
C ASP A 83 -7.37 12.77 14.52
N GLY A 84 -6.28 12.89 15.27
CA GLY A 84 -5.50 11.71 15.67
C GLY A 84 -6.30 10.72 16.50
N ASN A 85 -7.23 11.20 17.35
CA ASN A 85 -8.03 10.32 18.16
C ASN A 85 -9.00 9.50 17.32
N ASN A 86 -9.64 10.13 16.33
CA ASN A 86 -10.57 9.43 15.46
C ASN A 86 -9.83 8.40 14.60
N MET A 87 -8.66 8.75 14.09
CA MET A 87 -7.85 7.81 13.34
C MET A 87 -7.43 6.63 14.20
N ARG A 88 -7.00 6.89 15.44
CA ARG A 88 -6.56 5.83 16.34
C ARG A 88 -7.71 4.90 16.70
N ASN A 89 -8.89 5.46 16.97
CA ASN A 89 -10.06 4.65 17.28
C ASN A 89 -10.42 3.75 16.09
N PHE A 90 -10.33 4.28 14.87
CA PHE A 90 -10.60 3.48 13.69
C PHE A 90 -9.56 2.36 13.55
N PHE A 91 -8.29 2.66 13.77
CA PHE A 91 -7.24 1.64 13.66
C PHE A 91 -7.38 0.57 14.75
N ARG A 92 -7.94 0.90 15.90
CA ARG A 92 -8.25 -0.11 16.93
C ARG A 92 -9.31 -1.09 16.45
N GLU A 93 -10.14 -0.67 15.50
CA GLU A 93 -11.17 -1.55 14.95
C GLU A 93 -10.59 -2.43 13.83
N VAL A 94 -9.81 -1.88 12.93
CA VAL A 94 -9.30 -2.63 11.77
C VAL A 94 -7.95 -3.30 12.03
N ALA A 95 -7.22 -2.85 13.02
CA ALA A 95 -5.94 -3.42 13.38
C ALA A 95 -5.80 -3.38 14.91
N PRO A 96 -6.60 -4.17 15.64
CA PRO A 96 -6.62 -4.09 17.11
C PRO A 96 -5.28 -4.40 17.75
N ASP A 97 -4.43 -5.15 17.08
CA ASP A 97 -3.12 -5.51 17.61
C ASP A 97 -2.01 -4.55 17.17
N HIS A 98 -2.34 -3.42 16.54
CA HIS A 98 -1.28 -2.50 16.15
C HIS A 98 -0.61 -1.88 17.39
N ASP A 99 0.69 -1.69 17.30
CA ASP A 99 1.49 -1.13 18.39
C ASP A 99 1.30 0.39 18.40
N GLU A 100 0.49 0.88 19.32
CA GLU A 100 0.14 2.30 19.37
C GLU A 100 1.33 3.21 19.68
N GLU A 101 2.41 2.67 20.20
CA GLU A 101 3.59 3.46 20.46
C GLU A 101 4.50 3.58 19.23
N LYS A 102 4.39 2.64 18.30
CA LYS A 102 5.23 2.63 17.09
C LYS A 102 4.48 3.02 15.83
N VAL A 103 3.16 2.91 15.82
CA VAL A 103 2.34 3.34 14.69
C VAL A 103 1.87 4.76 14.99
N TYR A 104 2.48 5.73 14.33
CA TYR A 104 2.22 7.14 14.61
C TYR A 104 1.03 7.68 13.83
N ALA A 105 0.55 8.85 14.22
CA ALA A 105 -0.54 9.51 13.51
C ALA A 105 -0.19 9.74 12.04
N SER A 106 1.06 10.06 11.75
CA SER A 106 1.51 10.25 10.37
C SER A 106 1.40 8.97 9.56
N ASP A 107 1.65 7.82 10.17
CA ASP A 107 1.52 6.53 9.49
C ASP A 107 0.06 6.21 9.20
N MET A 108 -0.81 6.45 10.17
CA MET A 108 -2.25 6.24 9.99
C MET A 108 -2.80 7.13 8.90
N LYS A 109 -2.38 8.39 8.88
CA LYS A 109 -2.80 9.34 7.87
C LYS A 109 -2.38 8.89 6.48
N LYS A 110 -1.15 8.38 6.36
CA LYS A 110 -0.64 7.88 5.09
C LYS A 110 -1.46 6.70 4.60
N ILE A 111 -1.78 5.77 5.48
CA ILE A 111 -2.56 4.58 5.13
C ILE A 111 -3.98 4.99 4.71
N LEU A 112 -4.59 5.94 5.41
CA LEU A 112 -5.92 6.44 5.04
C LEU A 112 -5.88 7.12 3.67
N THR A 113 -4.85 7.90 3.39
CA THR A 113 -4.69 8.54 2.09
C THR A 113 -4.61 7.48 0.99
N TRP A 114 -3.81 6.44 1.20
CA TRP A 114 -3.68 5.36 0.23
C TRP A 114 -5.00 4.64 0.01
N PHE A 115 -5.73 4.37 1.09
CA PHE A 115 -7.02 3.70 0.98
C PHE A 115 -7.99 4.51 0.11
N HIS A 116 -8.08 5.81 0.35
CA HIS A 116 -9.00 6.65 -0.42
C HIS A 116 -8.56 6.80 -1.88
N LEU A 117 -7.26 6.76 -2.16
CA LEU A 117 -6.78 6.75 -3.54
C LEU A 117 -7.14 5.43 -4.23
N LEU A 118 -6.93 4.31 -3.54
CA LEU A 118 -7.23 2.99 -4.10
C LEU A 118 -8.73 2.84 -4.35
N LYS A 119 -9.56 3.41 -3.49
CA LYS A 119 -11.00 3.31 -3.60
C LYS A 119 -11.53 3.87 -4.92
N GLU A 120 -10.82 4.86 -5.48
CA GLU A 120 -11.21 5.47 -6.75
C GLU A 120 -10.74 4.67 -7.96
N MET A 121 -10.00 3.61 -7.76
CA MET A 121 -9.40 2.85 -8.85
C MET A 121 -10.09 1.50 -9.05
N PRO A 122 -10.15 1.01 -10.31
CA PRO A 122 -10.77 -0.30 -10.57
C PRO A 122 -10.14 -1.44 -9.78
N ILE A 123 -8.84 -1.36 -9.50
CA ILE A 123 -8.12 -2.41 -8.78
C ILE A 123 -8.68 -2.64 -7.38
N PHE A 124 -9.38 -1.67 -6.81
CA PHE A 124 -9.97 -1.79 -5.50
C PHE A 124 -11.00 -2.93 -5.45
N ASN A 125 -11.69 -3.16 -6.56
CA ASN A 125 -12.70 -4.21 -6.65
C ASN A 125 -12.22 -5.46 -7.38
N GLU A 126 -10.96 -5.51 -7.80
CA GLU A 126 -10.39 -6.69 -8.42
C GLU A 126 -9.94 -7.67 -7.35
N GLU A 127 -9.97 -8.95 -7.68
CA GLU A 127 -9.48 -9.96 -6.76
C GLU A 127 -7.97 -9.92 -6.68
N THR A 128 -7.45 -10.23 -5.50
CA THR A 128 -6.02 -10.37 -5.33
C THR A 128 -5.54 -11.54 -6.17
N PRO A 129 -4.53 -11.36 -7.03
CA PRO A 129 -4.03 -12.47 -7.84
C PRO A 129 -3.51 -13.60 -6.96
N GLN A 130 -3.84 -14.83 -7.37
CA GLN A 130 -3.36 -16.01 -6.68
C GLN A 130 -1.96 -16.36 -7.20
N PRO A 131 -1.06 -16.81 -6.33
CA PRO A 131 0.22 -17.28 -6.84
C PRO A 131 0.00 -18.54 -7.67
N PRO A 132 0.76 -18.72 -8.73
CA PRO A 132 0.62 -19.92 -9.54
C PRO A 132 0.91 -21.17 -8.69
N GLU A 133 0.32 -22.28 -9.09
CA GLU A 133 0.56 -23.49 -8.35
C GLU A 133 2.02 -23.88 -8.47
N GLY A 134 2.65 -24.23 -7.40
CA GLY A 134 4.08 -24.46 -7.38
C GLY A 134 4.83 -23.16 -7.59
N GLY A 135 4.16 -22.07 -7.38
CA GLY A 135 4.62 -20.82 -7.87
C GLY A 135 5.60 -20.07 -7.02
N ALA A 136 5.97 -20.60 -5.92
CA ALA A 136 6.93 -19.90 -5.12
C ALA A 136 8.19 -19.63 -5.92
N GLU A 137 8.60 -20.61 -6.69
CA GLU A 137 9.77 -20.41 -7.47
C GLU A 137 9.49 -19.46 -8.59
N VAL A 138 8.32 -19.42 -9.09
CA VAL A 138 8.00 -18.51 -10.16
C VAL A 138 7.97 -17.10 -9.63
N ALA A 139 7.42 -16.94 -8.47
CA ALA A 139 7.33 -15.63 -7.87
C ALA A 139 8.71 -15.05 -7.67
N SER A 140 9.64 -15.85 -7.25
CA SER A 140 10.95 -15.32 -7.05
C SER A 140 11.61 -14.98 -8.37
N ALA A 141 11.29 -15.70 -9.40
CA ALA A 141 11.86 -15.39 -10.68
C ALA A 141 11.34 -14.08 -11.20
N ILE A 142 10.12 -13.77 -10.81
CA ILE A 142 9.61 -12.58 -11.25
C ILE A 142 10.18 -11.49 -10.58
N GLU A 143 10.48 -11.69 -9.44
CA GLU A 143 10.79 -10.65 -8.77
C GLU A 143 11.86 -10.16 -9.04
N GLU A 144 12.52 -10.78 -9.43
CA GLU A 144 13.39 -10.25 -9.63
C GLU A 144 13.33 -9.50 -10.49
N ASN A 145 12.72 -9.44 -10.91
CA ASN A 145 12.54 -8.65 -11.81
C ASN A 145 12.70 -7.42 -11.62
#